data_c0d17bab4f6c0a2f8f93340942fcf479
#
_entry.id   c0d17bab4f6c0a2f8f93340942fcf479
#
_cell.length_a   1.000
_cell.length_b   1.000
_cell.length_c   1.000
_cell.angle_alpha   90.00
_cell.angle_beta   90.00
_cell.angle_gamma   90.00
#
_symmetry.space_group_name_H-M   'P 1'
#
loop_
_entity.id
_entity.type
_entity.pdbx_description
1 polymer ?
#
loop_
_entity_poly.entity_id
_entity_poly.type
_entity_poly.pdbx_seq_one_letter_code
_entity_poly.pdbx_strand_id
1 'polypeptide(L)'
;MTSVTRLVAATLTVALVGVLPADASTSRYGHTGAADRELQDGCHSYRYHYVIKTPTNDWTLETFLVDPTGDTLASGTFIADSDPRRGPGWFRFCRYSTRPGTFTIRAKVHWYGATEHKRWFEPSTFRLTR
;
A
#
# COMPACT_ATOMS: atom_id res chain seq x y z
N MET A 1 -18.58 -56.90 41.31
CA MET A 1 -17.49 -56.43 40.47
C MET A 1 -18.05 -55.39 39.51
N THR A 2 -17.90 -54.13 39.84
CA THR A 2 -18.45 -53.02 39.08
C THR A 2 -17.31 -52.37 38.31
N SER A 3 -17.34 -52.56 36.97
CA SER A 3 -16.43 -51.88 36.06
C SER A 3 -16.87 -50.42 35.86
N VAL A 4 -16.05 -49.50 36.26
CA VAL A 4 -16.26 -48.06 36.03
C VAL A 4 -15.55 -47.72 34.72
N THR A 5 -16.34 -47.55 33.68
CA THR A 5 -15.83 -47.02 32.39
C THR A 5 -15.66 -45.52 32.49
N ARG A 6 -14.43 -45.06 32.48
CA ARG A 6 -14.13 -43.64 32.42
C ARG A 6 -14.25 -43.16 30.97
N LEU A 7 -15.23 -42.30 30.70
CA LEU A 7 -15.31 -41.52 29.44
C LEU A 7 -14.29 -40.40 29.50
N VAL A 8 -13.31 -40.44 28.61
CA VAL A 8 -12.39 -39.30 28.36
C VAL A 8 -13.05 -38.42 27.32
N ALA A 9 -13.52 -37.27 27.77
CA ALA A 9 -14.00 -36.22 26.84
C ALA A 9 -12.81 -35.54 26.22
N ALA A 10 -12.56 -35.78 24.96
CA ALA A 10 -11.58 -35.03 24.19
C ALA A 10 -12.19 -33.67 23.78
N THR A 11 -11.77 -32.60 24.43
CA THR A 11 -12.11 -31.24 23.99
C THR A 11 -11.28 -30.87 22.79
N LEU A 12 -11.91 -30.83 21.62
CA LEU A 12 -11.31 -30.25 20.41
C LEU A 12 -11.25 -28.72 20.58
N THR A 13 -10.06 -28.20 20.82
CA THR A 13 -9.83 -26.74 20.78
C THR A 13 -9.67 -26.34 19.32
N VAL A 14 -10.73 -25.78 18.74
CA VAL A 14 -10.66 -25.16 17.41
C VAL A 14 -9.91 -23.84 17.60
N ALA A 15 -8.63 -23.81 17.20
CA ALA A 15 -7.88 -22.57 17.08
C ALA A 15 -8.46 -21.78 15.89
N LEU A 16 -9.20 -20.71 16.18
CA LEU A 16 -9.54 -19.71 15.17
C LEU A 16 -8.23 -19.00 14.77
N VAL A 17 -7.68 -19.42 13.66
CA VAL A 17 -6.63 -18.66 12.98
C VAL A 17 -7.33 -17.44 12.38
N GLY A 18 -7.29 -16.32 13.07
CA GLY A 18 -7.77 -15.04 12.53
C GLY A 18 -6.92 -14.69 11.32
N VAL A 19 -7.52 -14.77 10.13
CA VAL A 19 -6.93 -14.19 8.93
C VAL A 19 -6.98 -12.68 9.11
N LEU A 20 -5.84 -12.08 9.47
CA LEU A 20 -5.71 -10.63 9.45
C LEU A 20 -5.89 -10.20 7.99
N PRO A 21 -6.77 -9.21 7.69
CA PRO A 21 -6.86 -8.65 6.37
C PRO A 21 -5.47 -8.17 5.96
N ALA A 22 -5.05 -8.50 4.72
CA ALA A 22 -3.79 -8.05 4.14
C ALA A 22 -3.91 -6.56 3.78
N ASP A 23 -4.22 -5.73 4.79
CA ASP A 23 -4.50 -4.32 4.61
C ASP A 23 -3.30 -3.47 4.99
N ALA A 24 -3.02 -2.59 4.04
CA ALA A 24 -2.24 -1.39 4.19
C ALA A 24 -0.89 -1.64 4.86
N SER A 25 0.07 -1.91 4.02
CA SER A 25 1.48 -1.75 4.35
C SER A 25 1.72 -0.35 4.90
N THR A 26 1.57 -0.19 6.22
CA THR A 26 1.85 1.07 6.90
C THR A 26 3.27 1.08 7.40
N SER A 27 4.06 2.04 6.97
CA SER A 27 5.34 2.32 7.60
C SER A 27 5.18 3.34 8.72
N ARG A 28 6.18 3.40 9.58
CA ARG A 28 6.24 4.39 10.66
C ARG A 28 6.14 5.84 10.16
N TYR A 29 6.61 6.12 8.94
CA TYR A 29 6.73 7.48 8.40
C TYR A 29 5.64 7.82 7.39
N GLY A 30 4.73 6.92 7.13
CA GLY A 30 3.61 7.13 6.24
C GLY A 30 3.24 5.90 5.43
N HIS A 31 2.27 6.06 4.54
CA HIS A 31 1.81 4.99 3.66
C HIS A 31 1.15 5.55 2.40
N THR A 32 0.98 4.68 1.42
CA THR A 32 0.17 4.92 0.23
C THR A 32 -0.87 3.82 0.08
N GLY A 33 -1.86 4.06 -0.76
CA GLY A 33 -2.85 3.06 -1.11
C GLY A 33 -3.70 3.49 -2.29
N ALA A 34 -4.32 2.51 -2.94
CA ALA A 34 -5.28 2.74 -4.00
C ALA A 34 -6.33 1.63 -4.01
N ALA A 35 -7.54 1.96 -4.43
CA ALA A 35 -8.60 0.98 -4.60
C ALA A 35 -8.39 0.18 -5.90
N ASP A 36 -8.82 -1.08 -5.88
CA ASP A 36 -8.95 -1.88 -7.09
C ASP A 36 -9.97 -1.24 -8.02
N ARG A 37 -9.69 -1.27 -9.31
CA ARG A 37 -10.59 -0.72 -10.34
C ARG A 37 -10.33 -1.32 -11.70
N GLU A 38 -11.06 -0.84 -12.69
CA GLU A 38 -10.90 -1.23 -14.08
C GLU A 38 -9.77 -0.45 -14.75
N LEU A 39 -8.96 -1.16 -15.55
CA LEU A 39 -8.00 -0.56 -16.48
C LEU A 39 -8.75 -0.14 -17.74
N GLN A 40 -8.95 1.14 -17.88
CA GLN A 40 -9.74 1.72 -18.96
C GLN A 40 -8.94 1.82 -20.28
N ASP A 41 -9.64 1.75 -21.40
CA ASP A 41 -9.05 2.00 -22.72
C ASP A 41 -8.57 3.46 -22.83
N GLY A 42 -7.48 3.65 -23.55
CA GLY A 42 -6.87 4.97 -23.72
C GLY A 42 -6.02 5.41 -22.54
N CYS A 43 -5.84 6.72 -22.41
CA CYS A 43 -5.01 7.32 -21.38
C CYS A 43 -5.89 7.93 -20.29
N HIS A 44 -5.68 7.55 -19.04
CA HIS A 44 -6.47 7.99 -17.91
C HIS A 44 -5.60 8.27 -16.67
N SER A 45 -6.16 9.04 -15.75
CA SER A 45 -5.58 9.27 -14.44
C SER A 45 -6.21 8.34 -13.41
N TYR A 46 -5.37 7.64 -12.65
CA TYR A 46 -5.77 6.68 -11.62
C TYR A 46 -5.44 7.24 -10.25
N ARG A 47 -6.45 7.38 -9.43
CA ARG A 47 -6.34 7.98 -8.11
C ARG A 47 -5.67 7.02 -7.13
N TYR A 48 -4.78 7.54 -6.31
CA TYR A 48 -4.26 6.92 -5.09
C TYR A 48 -4.29 7.92 -3.94
N HIS A 49 -3.97 7.49 -2.75
CA HIS A 49 -3.80 8.37 -1.60
C HIS A 49 -2.44 8.16 -0.95
N TYR A 50 -1.99 9.19 -0.26
CA TYR A 50 -0.77 9.16 0.54
C TYR A 50 -1.02 9.75 1.91
N VAL A 51 -0.24 9.32 2.90
CA VAL A 51 -0.19 9.87 4.25
C VAL A 51 1.28 10.02 4.65
N ILE A 52 1.65 11.21 5.13
CA ILE A 52 2.98 11.54 5.64
C ILE A 52 2.95 11.61 7.15
N LYS A 53 3.87 10.91 7.81
CA LYS A 53 4.03 10.88 9.27
C LYS A 53 5.45 11.21 9.71
N THR A 54 6.15 12.06 8.96
CA THR A 54 7.50 12.50 9.32
C THR A 54 7.52 13.34 10.59
N PRO A 55 8.63 13.31 11.37
CA PRO A 55 8.74 14.09 12.61
C PRO A 55 8.74 15.60 12.41
N THR A 56 9.15 16.09 11.22
CA THR A 56 9.22 17.51 10.89
C THR A 56 8.28 17.88 9.76
N ASN A 57 8.02 19.16 9.60
CA ASN A 57 7.18 19.69 8.52
C ASN A 57 7.96 20.03 7.24
N ASP A 58 9.24 19.72 7.20
CA ASP A 58 10.09 19.90 6.01
C ASP A 58 10.30 18.55 5.34
N TRP A 59 9.38 18.17 4.46
CA TRP A 59 9.37 16.87 3.81
C TRP A 59 9.10 16.96 2.31
N THR A 60 9.55 15.94 1.59
CA THR A 60 9.25 15.68 0.19
C THR A 60 8.90 14.20 0.03
N LEU A 61 7.84 13.90 -0.69
CA LEU A 61 7.43 12.54 -1.04
C LEU A 61 7.55 12.32 -2.54
N GLU A 62 8.26 11.27 -2.92
CA GLU A 62 8.29 10.76 -4.30
C GLU A 62 7.53 9.45 -4.38
N THR A 63 6.62 9.33 -5.33
CA THR A 63 5.83 8.13 -5.57
C THR A 63 6.11 7.56 -6.95
N PHE A 64 6.08 6.24 -7.06
CA PHE A 64 6.35 5.52 -8.31
C PHE A 64 5.30 4.42 -8.47
N LEU A 65 4.68 4.40 -9.63
CA LEU A 65 3.77 3.32 -10.02
C LEU A 65 4.52 2.27 -10.82
N VAL A 66 4.59 1.06 -10.28
CA VAL A 66 5.20 -0.09 -10.94
C VAL A 66 4.10 -1.02 -11.45
N ASP A 67 4.18 -1.38 -12.72
CA ASP A 67 3.20 -2.21 -13.39
C ASP A 67 3.40 -3.72 -13.13
N PRO A 68 2.48 -4.60 -13.58
CA PRO A 68 2.64 -6.05 -13.38
C PRO A 68 3.89 -6.67 -14.01
N THR A 69 4.54 -6.00 -14.96
CA THR A 69 5.80 -6.47 -15.57
C THR A 69 7.04 -6.01 -14.83
N GLY A 70 6.91 -5.11 -13.84
CA GLY A 70 8.01 -4.54 -13.08
C GLY A 70 8.52 -3.20 -13.61
N ASP A 71 7.87 -2.64 -14.64
CA ASP A 71 8.24 -1.34 -15.21
C ASP A 71 7.60 -0.19 -14.42
N THR A 72 8.35 0.89 -14.25
CA THR A 72 7.82 2.13 -13.68
C THR A 72 7.08 2.91 -14.78
N LEU A 73 5.75 3.04 -14.62
CA LEU A 73 4.88 3.70 -15.59
C LEU A 73 4.71 5.19 -15.36
N ALA A 74 4.68 5.60 -14.10
CA ALA A 74 4.36 6.96 -13.71
C ALA A 74 5.00 7.27 -12.36
N SER A 75 5.14 8.55 -12.08
CA SER A 75 5.66 9.05 -10.81
C SER A 75 4.91 10.31 -10.37
N GLY A 76 5.07 10.66 -9.11
CA GLY A 76 4.53 11.89 -8.53
C GLY A 76 5.46 12.43 -7.47
N THR A 77 5.35 13.72 -7.21
CA THR A 77 6.12 14.40 -6.16
C THR A 77 5.21 15.32 -5.37
N PHE A 78 5.34 15.30 -4.07
CA PHE A 78 4.62 16.16 -3.12
C PHE A 78 5.63 16.82 -2.21
N ILE A 79 5.41 18.10 -1.92
CA ILE A 79 6.31 18.90 -1.07
C ILE A 79 5.52 19.61 0.02
N ALA A 80 6.11 19.72 1.19
CA ALA A 80 5.47 20.32 2.37
C ALA A 80 4.97 21.74 2.16
N ASP A 81 5.64 22.52 1.30
CA ASP A 81 5.30 23.93 1.07
C ASP A 81 3.96 24.11 0.33
N SER A 82 3.53 23.12 -0.47
CA SER A 82 2.35 23.24 -1.32
C SER A 82 1.33 22.12 -1.13
N ASP A 83 1.71 21.02 -0.49
CA ASP A 83 0.87 19.82 -0.38
C ASP A 83 0.57 19.48 1.09
N PRO A 84 -0.65 18.97 1.38
CA PRO A 84 -0.99 18.51 2.71
C PRO A 84 -0.29 17.20 3.04
N ARG A 85 -0.22 16.86 4.34
CA ARG A 85 0.35 15.59 4.83
C ARG A 85 -0.44 14.36 4.41
N ARG A 86 -1.66 14.53 3.97
CA ARG A 86 -2.51 13.48 3.41
C ARG A 86 -3.36 14.05 2.30
N GLY A 87 -3.53 13.28 1.27
CA GLY A 87 -4.35 13.70 0.16
C GLY A 87 -4.33 12.73 -0.99
N PRO A 88 -5.04 13.08 -2.07
CA PRO A 88 -5.02 12.31 -3.29
C PRO A 88 -3.78 12.60 -4.13
N GLY A 89 -3.39 11.60 -4.90
CA GLY A 89 -2.50 11.73 -6.04
C GLY A 89 -3.09 11.01 -7.23
N TRP A 90 -2.57 11.29 -8.41
CA TRP A 90 -3.01 10.64 -9.65
C TRP A 90 -1.80 10.21 -10.45
N PHE A 91 -1.82 8.94 -10.89
CA PHE A 91 -0.91 8.43 -11.90
C PHE A 91 -1.60 8.46 -13.26
N ARG A 92 -1.00 9.14 -14.22
CA ARG A 92 -1.53 9.16 -15.58
C ARG A 92 -0.71 8.25 -16.49
N PHE A 93 -1.39 7.31 -17.12
CA PHE A 93 -0.78 6.41 -18.10
C PHE A 93 -1.84 5.85 -19.05
N CYS A 94 -1.37 5.18 -20.10
CA CYS A 94 -2.21 4.65 -21.15
C CYS A 94 -2.23 3.13 -21.13
N ARG A 95 -3.39 2.53 -21.43
CA ARG A 95 -3.54 1.08 -21.44
C ARG A 95 -2.54 0.36 -22.34
N TYR A 96 -2.20 0.94 -23.49
CA TYR A 96 -1.27 0.31 -24.44
C TYR A 96 0.16 0.17 -23.88
N SER A 97 0.53 0.91 -22.83
CA SER A 97 1.85 0.83 -22.22
C SER A 97 1.95 -0.17 -21.08
N THR A 98 0.86 -0.85 -20.75
CA THR A 98 0.82 -1.81 -19.64
C THR A 98 -0.22 -2.92 -19.90
N ARG A 99 -0.45 -3.73 -18.88
CA ARG A 99 -1.45 -4.82 -18.91
C ARG A 99 -2.23 -4.87 -17.59
N PRO A 100 -3.42 -5.49 -17.58
CA PRO A 100 -4.14 -5.77 -16.33
C PRO A 100 -3.31 -6.63 -15.36
N GLY A 101 -3.52 -6.46 -14.08
CA GLY A 101 -2.87 -7.23 -13.03
C GLY A 101 -2.66 -6.45 -11.74
N THR A 102 -1.66 -6.86 -10.97
CA THR A 102 -1.29 -6.21 -9.71
C THR A 102 -0.27 -5.11 -9.97
N PHE A 103 -0.63 -3.90 -9.57
CA PHE A 103 0.20 -2.70 -9.59
C PHE A 103 0.75 -2.43 -8.21
N THR A 104 1.95 -1.88 -8.13
CA THR A 104 2.62 -1.57 -6.87
C THR A 104 2.93 -0.07 -6.82
N ILE A 105 2.58 0.56 -5.72
CA ILE A 105 3.01 1.93 -5.42
C ILE A 105 4.22 1.85 -4.50
N ARG A 106 5.34 2.38 -4.95
CA ARG A 106 6.52 2.60 -4.14
C ARG A 106 6.61 4.08 -3.82
N ALA A 107 6.96 4.39 -2.58
CA ALA A 107 7.08 5.78 -2.15
C ALA A 107 8.29 5.96 -1.26
N LYS A 108 9.00 7.06 -1.49
CA LYS A 108 10.16 7.45 -0.71
C LYS A 108 9.93 8.84 -0.14
N VAL A 109 10.03 8.97 1.18
CA VAL A 109 9.94 10.24 1.86
C VAL A 109 11.32 10.72 2.30
N HIS A 110 11.57 12.00 2.11
CA HIS A 110 12.71 12.71 2.65
C HIS A 110 12.18 13.71 3.67
N TRP A 111 12.91 13.92 4.75
CA TRP A 111 12.62 15.02 5.65
C TRP A 111 13.91 15.56 6.27
N TYR A 112 13.87 16.80 6.68
CA TYR A 112 14.96 17.52 7.30
C TYR A 112 14.62 17.80 8.76
N GLY A 113 15.53 17.43 9.64
CA GLY A 113 15.60 17.84 11.02
C GLY A 113 16.98 18.48 11.24
N ALA A 114 17.76 17.98 12.20
CA ALA A 114 19.18 18.33 12.31
C ALA A 114 20.00 17.82 11.10
N THR A 115 19.55 16.72 10.50
CA THR A 115 20.14 16.10 9.30
C THR A 115 19.04 15.66 8.35
N GLU A 116 19.41 15.33 7.12
CA GLU A 116 18.52 14.74 6.12
C GLU A 116 18.24 13.27 6.45
N HIS A 117 16.98 12.88 6.32
CA HIS A 117 16.52 11.51 6.45
C HIS A 117 15.78 11.07 5.20
N LYS A 118 15.96 9.81 4.80
CA LYS A 118 15.29 9.16 3.67
C LYS A 118 14.75 7.82 4.11
N ARG A 119 13.49 7.54 3.79
CA ARG A 119 12.86 6.24 4.06
C ARG A 119 11.92 5.85 2.95
N TRP A 120 11.97 4.58 2.58
CA TRP A 120 10.95 3.99 1.76
C TRP A 120 9.77 3.58 2.62
N PHE A 121 8.57 3.87 2.14
CA PHE A 121 7.37 3.27 2.70
C PHE A 121 7.30 1.79 2.33
N GLU A 122 6.59 0.99 3.11
CA GLU A 122 6.19 -0.33 2.67
C GLU A 122 5.42 -0.18 1.35
N PRO A 123 5.73 -0.97 0.31
CA PRO A 123 4.99 -0.91 -0.94
C PRO A 123 3.52 -1.27 -0.73
N SER A 124 2.62 -0.54 -1.38
CA SER A 124 1.20 -0.88 -1.42
C SER A 124 0.83 -1.42 -2.80
N THR A 125 -0.15 -2.31 -2.84
CA THR A 125 -0.60 -2.93 -4.09
C THR A 125 -2.09 -2.74 -4.30
N PHE A 126 -2.49 -2.71 -5.55
CA PHE A 126 -3.89 -2.70 -5.98
C PHE A 126 -4.01 -3.38 -7.35
N ARG A 127 -5.22 -3.73 -7.73
CA ARG A 127 -5.46 -4.44 -8.98
C ARG A 127 -6.16 -3.53 -9.98
N LEU A 128 -5.68 -3.58 -11.22
CA LEU A 128 -6.40 -3.06 -12.37
C LEU A 128 -6.81 -4.24 -13.25
N THR A 129 -8.12 -4.41 -13.44
CA THR A 129 -8.72 -5.50 -14.20
C THR A 129 -9.19 -5.02 -15.57
N ARG A 130 -9.59 -5.95 -16.44
CA ARG A 130 -10.22 -5.61 -17.73
C ARG A 130 -11.60 -5.01 -17.56
#